data_3209ec73b9c27b4b0df65faf5bd43e4d
#
_entry.id   3209ec73b9c27b4b0df65faf5bd43e4d
#
_cell.length_a   1.000
_cell.length_b   1.000
_cell.length_c   1.000
_cell.angle_alpha   90.00
_cell.angle_beta   90.00
_cell.angle_gamma   90.00
#
_symmetry.space_group_name_H-M   'P 1'
#
loop_
_entity.id
_entity.type
_entity.pdbx_description
1 polymer ?
#
loop_
_entity_poly.entity_id
_entity_poly.type
_entity_poly.pdbx_seq_one_letter_code
_entity_poly.pdbx_strand_id
1 'polypeptide(L)'
;MILVYRYRVKSLNGLLNKQSRAVNYVWNFCNDTQKHALKWSKKWPTGFDLNRLTTGSSKELGIHSGTVNATCEQYAKSRSQHRRPYLRYRGRKSLGWVPLKGRDLKREGDAFRFAGNTFRVFNSRPLPEGKIKDGTNFAQDARGNWFLNIVIEMPDVPARPVRSGVGIDLGLKDFATLSTGEKLPNDQFDRRAAEKLAKAQRARKHKRHIAKLHAKVANARADFQHKLALDLVRRFDYIAVGNVSAAKLARTRMAKSVYDASWSSFRDKLRYKAIAHGATFEEVDESRSTQSCSSCGSKDSTTRPKGIAGLRVREWACSGCGVVHDRDINAALNILRCGRASPGVGILRL
;
A
#
# COMPACT_ATOMS: atom_id res chain seq x y z
N MET A 1 6.55 7.92 -14.90
CA MET A 1 5.91 7.21 -13.77
C MET A 1 5.81 8.10 -12.53
N ILE A 2 4.84 7.81 -11.63
CA ILE A 2 4.67 8.58 -10.39
C ILE A 2 4.91 7.67 -9.19
N LEU A 3 5.84 8.06 -8.29
CA LEU A 3 6.16 7.33 -7.07
C LEU A 3 6.04 8.23 -5.84
N VAL A 4 5.82 7.62 -4.66
CA VAL A 4 5.76 8.32 -3.38
C VAL A 4 6.95 7.92 -2.52
N TYR A 5 7.73 8.92 -2.11
CA TYR A 5 8.85 8.76 -1.20
C TYR A 5 8.49 9.32 0.16
N ARG A 6 8.68 8.53 1.20
CA ARG A 6 8.35 8.91 2.58
C ARG A 6 9.61 9.04 3.41
N TYR A 7 9.80 10.22 4.02
CA TYR A 7 10.94 10.54 4.89
C TYR A 7 10.44 11.06 6.23
N ARG A 8 11.09 10.64 7.33
CA ARG A 8 10.81 11.20 8.64
C ARG A 8 11.43 12.60 8.76
N VAL A 9 10.64 13.56 9.24
CA VAL A 9 11.10 14.94 9.45
C VAL A 9 11.93 15.02 10.73
N LYS A 10 13.08 15.71 10.70
CA LYS A 10 13.95 15.90 11.87
C LYS A 10 13.50 17.03 12.79
N SER A 11 12.86 18.06 12.23
CA SER A 11 12.48 19.30 12.90
C SER A 11 11.07 19.73 12.50
N LEU A 12 10.63 20.93 12.90
CA LEU A 12 9.34 21.54 12.58
C LEU A 12 8.10 20.93 13.24
N ASN A 13 8.23 20.02 14.20
CA ASN A 13 7.06 19.36 14.81
C ASN A 13 6.05 20.37 15.38
N GLY A 14 6.51 21.44 16.05
CA GLY A 14 5.65 22.50 16.60
C GLY A 14 4.88 23.24 15.52
N LEU A 15 5.58 23.66 14.43
CA LEU A 15 5.00 24.32 13.30
C LEU A 15 3.97 23.44 12.59
N LEU A 16 4.31 22.19 12.29
CA LEU A 16 3.43 21.25 11.62
C LEU A 16 2.18 20.92 12.45
N ASN A 17 2.31 20.85 13.78
CA ASN A 17 1.16 20.70 14.67
C ASN A 17 0.23 21.90 14.60
N LYS A 18 0.76 23.14 14.57
CA LYS A 18 -0.01 24.36 14.40
C LYS A 18 -0.72 24.39 13.03
N GLN A 19 0.04 24.15 11.96
CA GLN A 19 -0.51 24.12 10.60
C GLN A 19 -1.59 23.04 10.41
N SER A 20 -1.40 21.87 11.00
CA SER A 20 -2.40 20.79 10.93
C SER A 20 -3.73 21.17 11.60
N ARG A 21 -3.71 21.98 12.66
CA ARG A 21 -4.95 22.48 13.28
C ARG A 21 -5.69 23.42 12.32
N ALA A 22 -4.97 24.31 11.68
CA ALA A 22 -5.54 25.20 10.66
C ALA A 22 -6.10 24.42 9.46
N VAL A 23 -5.38 23.38 8.99
CA VAL A 23 -5.86 22.46 7.95
C VAL A 23 -7.15 21.75 8.38
N ASN A 24 -7.25 21.30 9.64
CA ASN A 24 -8.48 20.71 10.15
C ASN A 24 -9.66 21.71 10.14
N TYR A 25 -9.40 22.97 10.43
CA TYR A 25 -10.41 24.03 10.33
C TYR A 25 -10.90 24.20 8.89
N VAL A 26 -9.98 24.33 7.92
CA VAL A 26 -10.33 24.44 6.49
C VAL A 26 -11.11 23.20 6.01
N TRP A 27 -10.69 22.01 6.42
CA TRP A 27 -11.41 20.76 6.10
C TRP A 27 -12.85 20.78 6.63
N ASN A 28 -13.02 21.22 7.88
CA ASN A 28 -14.34 21.28 8.52
C ASN A 28 -15.22 22.35 7.86
N PHE A 29 -14.66 23.50 7.50
CA PHE A 29 -15.35 24.51 6.71
C PHE A 29 -15.86 23.96 5.38
N CYS A 30 -15.02 23.21 4.64
CA CYS A 30 -15.44 22.52 3.41
C CYS A 30 -16.62 21.56 3.67
N ASN A 31 -16.58 20.84 4.81
CA ASN A 31 -17.63 19.90 5.17
C ASN A 31 -18.95 20.60 5.54
N ASP A 32 -18.88 21.74 6.24
CA ASP A 32 -20.05 22.55 6.56
C ASP A 32 -20.66 23.18 5.30
N THR A 33 -19.83 23.71 4.41
CA THR A 33 -20.24 24.21 3.08
C THR A 33 -20.96 23.13 2.29
N GLN A 34 -20.44 21.91 2.30
CA GLN A 34 -21.08 20.77 1.65
C GLN A 34 -22.43 20.42 2.27
N LYS A 35 -22.51 20.39 3.61
CA LYS A 35 -23.78 20.13 4.31
C LYS A 35 -24.81 21.19 4.04
N HIS A 36 -24.40 22.45 3.97
CA HIS A 36 -25.27 23.55 3.59
C HIS A 36 -25.80 23.36 2.15
N ALA A 37 -24.95 22.99 1.20
CA ALA A 37 -25.39 22.69 -0.16
C ALA A 37 -26.42 21.54 -0.22
N LEU A 38 -26.21 20.50 0.58
CA LEU A 38 -27.18 19.38 0.71
C LEU A 38 -28.52 19.84 1.28
N LYS A 39 -28.48 20.60 2.38
CA LYS A 39 -29.70 21.09 3.05
C LYS A 39 -30.59 21.91 2.10
N TRP A 40 -30.00 22.65 1.18
CA TRP A 40 -30.71 23.53 0.25
C TRP A 40 -30.78 22.98 -1.17
N SER A 41 -30.54 21.67 -1.35
CA SER A 41 -30.54 20.99 -2.67
C SER A 41 -29.70 21.69 -3.74
N LYS A 42 -28.64 22.40 -3.31
CA LYS A 42 -27.72 23.09 -4.22
C LYS A 42 -26.70 22.14 -4.82
N LYS A 43 -26.11 22.52 -5.96
CA LYS A 43 -24.99 21.80 -6.57
C LYS A 43 -23.85 21.66 -5.55
N TRP A 44 -23.26 20.49 -5.51
CA TRP A 44 -22.14 20.20 -4.62
C TRP A 44 -20.90 21.02 -5.02
N PRO A 45 -20.27 21.76 -4.08
CA PRO A 45 -19.12 22.57 -4.37
C PRO A 45 -17.95 21.71 -4.86
N THR A 46 -17.32 22.15 -5.94
CA THR A 46 -16.07 21.57 -6.45
C THR A 46 -14.88 22.05 -5.63
N GLY A 47 -13.69 21.48 -5.87
CA GLY A 47 -12.46 22.00 -5.27
C GLY A 47 -12.19 23.47 -5.64
N PHE A 48 -12.55 23.88 -6.86
CA PHE A 48 -12.42 25.25 -7.32
C PHE A 48 -13.37 26.20 -6.57
N ASP A 49 -14.63 25.80 -6.38
CA ASP A 49 -15.61 26.61 -5.62
C ASP A 49 -15.15 26.80 -4.18
N LEU A 50 -14.65 25.73 -3.55
CA LEU A 50 -14.10 25.79 -2.19
C LEU A 50 -12.87 26.69 -2.10
N ASN A 51 -11.96 26.64 -3.09
CA ASN A 51 -10.81 27.54 -3.15
C ASN A 51 -11.24 28.99 -3.22
N ARG A 52 -12.26 29.32 -4.03
CA ARG A 52 -12.82 30.66 -4.13
C ARG A 52 -13.41 31.14 -2.80
N LEU A 53 -14.16 30.29 -2.10
CA LEU A 53 -14.75 30.62 -0.80
C LEU A 53 -13.72 30.80 0.33
N THR A 54 -12.53 30.21 0.19
CA THR A 54 -11.44 30.30 1.18
C THR A 54 -10.36 31.30 0.78
N THR A 55 -10.58 32.12 -0.27
CA THR A 55 -9.62 33.13 -0.69
C THR A 55 -9.37 34.13 0.44
N GLY A 56 -8.09 34.42 0.71
CA GLY A 56 -7.65 35.32 1.79
C GLY A 56 -7.45 34.67 3.16
N SER A 57 -8.10 33.55 3.45
CA SER A 57 -8.04 32.87 4.77
C SER A 57 -6.64 32.43 5.21
N SER A 58 -5.70 32.28 4.28
CA SER A 58 -4.33 31.84 4.56
C SER A 58 -3.58 32.75 5.54
N LYS A 59 -3.81 34.07 5.46
CA LYS A 59 -3.19 35.09 6.34
C LYS A 59 -3.71 34.91 7.78
N GLU A 60 -5.03 34.85 7.96
CA GLU A 60 -5.68 34.69 9.26
C GLU A 60 -5.29 33.38 9.94
N LEU A 61 -5.24 32.29 9.15
CA LEU A 61 -4.90 30.95 9.64
C LEU A 61 -3.40 30.74 9.84
N GLY A 62 -2.54 31.63 9.35
CA GLY A 62 -1.08 31.50 9.43
C GLY A 62 -0.54 30.27 8.72
N ILE A 63 -1.12 29.88 7.58
CA ILE A 63 -0.69 28.77 6.75
C ILE A 63 -0.51 29.21 5.28
N HIS A 64 0.27 28.43 4.52
CA HIS A 64 0.52 28.73 3.12
C HIS A 64 -0.77 28.62 2.30
N SER A 65 -1.01 29.56 1.36
CA SER A 65 -2.21 29.54 0.51
C SER A 65 -2.36 28.26 -0.31
N GLY A 66 -1.24 27.72 -0.82
CA GLY A 66 -1.21 26.43 -1.49
C GLY A 66 -1.70 25.27 -0.60
N THR A 67 -1.49 25.35 0.73
CA THR A 67 -2.01 24.35 1.68
C THR A 67 -3.53 24.47 1.83
N VAL A 68 -4.08 25.70 1.86
CA VAL A 68 -5.54 25.90 1.88
C VAL A 68 -6.16 25.28 0.63
N ASN A 69 -5.65 25.66 -0.55
CA ASN A 69 -6.15 25.15 -1.83
C ASN A 69 -6.04 23.61 -1.92
N ALA A 70 -4.88 23.04 -1.55
CA ALA A 70 -4.68 21.58 -1.55
C ALA A 70 -5.65 20.86 -0.59
N THR A 71 -6.02 21.51 0.54
CA THR A 71 -7.00 20.96 1.48
C THR A 71 -8.41 20.92 0.86
N CYS A 72 -8.84 22.00 0.23
CA CYS A 72 -10.14 22.10 -0.44
C CYS A 72 -10.28 21.09 -1.59
N GLU A 73 -9.27 21.00 -2.44
CA GLU A 73 -9.23 20.05 -3.56
C GLU A 73 -9.23 18.61 -3.08
N GLN A 74 -8.42 18.29 -2.05
CA GLN A 74 -8.39 16.95 -1.48
C GLN A 74 -9.71 16.58 -0.81
N TYR A 75 -10.38 17.53 -0.15
CA TYR A 75 -11.72 17.33 0.39
C TYR A 75 -12.71 16.94 -0.71
N ALA A 76 -12.80 17.73 -1.79
CA ALA A 76 -13.70 17.48 -2.90
C ALA A 76 -13.39 16.13 -3.58
N LYS A 77 -12.10 15.82 -3.82
CA LYS A 77 -11.65 14.55 -4.38
C LYS A 77 -12.03 13.37 -3.49
N SER A 78 -11.77 13.44 -2.19
CA SER A 78 -12.08 12.36 -1.24
C SER A 78 -13.58 12.09 -1.16
N ARG A 79 -14.39 13.15 -1.13
CA ARG A 79 -15.85 13.04 -1.14
C ARG A 79 -16.34 12.30 -2.39
N SER A 80 -15.84 12.67 -3.57
CA SER A 80 -16.22 12.05 -4.85
C SER A 80 -15.75 10.60 -4.93
N GLN A 81 -14.51 10.30 -4.55
CA GLN A 81 -13.95 8.94 -4.54
C GLN A 81 -14.74 7.99 -3.66
N HIS A 82 -15.17 8.47 -2.49
CA HIS A 82 -15.93 7.64 -1.54
C HIS A 82 -17.43 7.69 -1.80
N ARG A 83 -17.90 8.41 -2.82
CA ARG A 83 -19.32 8.61 -3.16
C ARG A 83 -20.15 8.99 -1.93
N ARG A 84 -19.60 9.85 -1.06
CA ARG A 84 -20.25 10.27 0.18
C ARG A 84 -20.77 11.68 0.05
N PRO A 85 -21.96 11.96 0.59
CA PRO A 85 -22.53 13.31 0.54
C PRO A 85 -21.72 14.30 1.36
N TYR A 86 -21.08 13.87 2.45
CA TYR A 86 -20.15 14.64 3.28
C TYR A 86 -19.15 13.70 3.93
N LEU A 87 -18.05 14.25 4.46
CA LEU A 87 -16.97 13.49 5.08
C LEU A 87 -16.99 13.66 6.62
N ARG A 88 -16.16 12.87 7.29
CA ARG A 88 -15.98 12.97 8.73
C ARG A 88 -15.25 14.27 9.08
N TYR A 89 -15.72 14.97 10.13
CA TYR A 89 -15.02 16.10 10.70
C TYR A 89 -13.66 15.72 11.26
N ARG A 90 -12.69 16.63 11.11
CA ARG A 90 -11.36 16.48 11.68
C ARG A 90 -11.30 17.26 12.99
N GLY A 91 -11.00 16.58 14.09
CA GLY A 91 -10.95 17.17 15.42
C GLY A 91 -9.56 17.06 16.05
N ARG A 92 -9.48 17.44 17.34
CA ARG A 92 -8.24 17.44 18.13
C ARG A 92 -7.53 16.07 18.18
N LYS A 93 -8.27 14.96 18.04
CA LYS A 93 -7.74 13.60 18.02
C LYS A 93 -7.36 13.10 16.63
N SER A 94 -7.61 13.87 15.57
CA SER A 94 -7.21 13.53 14.22
C SER A 94 -5.69 13.55 14.09
N LEU A 95 -5.13 12.57 13.36
CA LEU A 95 -3.70 12.59 13.05
C LEU A 95 -3.36 13.82 12.21
N GLY A 96 -2.22 14.42 12.49
CA GLY A 96 -1.74 15.59 11.80
C GLY A 96 -1.56 15.32 10.31
N TRP A 97 -2.00 16.29 9.48
CA TRP A 97 -1.86 16.25 8.04
C TRP A 97 -1.80 17.68 7.49
N VAL A 98 -0.81 17.95 6.62
CA VAL A 98 -0.60 19.25 5.97
C VAL A 98 -0.31 18.99 4.50
N PRO A 99 -1.28 19.16 3.60
CA PRO A 99 -1.09 18.98 2.16
C PRO A 99 -0.34 20.16 1.56
N LEU A 100 0.37 19.91 0.48
CA LEU A 100 1.16 20.87 -0.26
C LEU A 100 0.81 20.85 -1.74
N LYS A 101 0.99 21.97 -2.42
CA LYS A 101 1.19 21.98 -3.86
C LYS A 101 2.65 21.60 -4.18
N GLY A 102 2.87 20.79 -5.19
CA GLY A 102 4.23 20.32 -5.53
C GLY A 102 5.23 21.46 -5.72
N ARG A 103 4.78 22.57 -6.30
CA ARG A 103 5.59 23.80 -6.53
C ARG A 103 6.03 24.50 -5.25
N ASP A 104 5.33 24.27 -4.13
CA ASP A 104 5.57 24.97 -2.85
C ASP A 104 6.69 24.31 -2.02
N LEU A 105 7.06 23.07 -2.37
CA LEU A 105 8.17 22.35 -1.75
C LEU A 105 9.40 22.43 -2.64
N LYS A 106 10.48 23.05 -2.16
CA LYS A 106 11.76 23.14 -2.87
C LYS A 106 12.80 22.27 -2.20
N ARG A 107 13.61 21.56 -3.00
CA ARG A 107 14.77 20.83 -2.53
C ARG A 107 16.00 21.74 -2.63
N GLU A 108 16.76 21.82 -1.54
CA GLU A 108 17.99 22.62 -1.41
C GLU A 108 19.09 21.67 -0.88
N GLY A 109 19.76 20.95 -1.78
CA GLY A 109 20.74 19.90 -1.42
C GLY A 109 20.08 18.80 -0.56
N ASP A 110 20.55 18.65 0.68
CA ASP A 110 20.03 17.69 1.67
C ASP A 110 18.85 18.24 2.51
N ALA A 111 18.48 19.49 2.26
CA ALA A 111 17.38 20.14 2.95
C ALA A 111 16.18 20.37 2.02
N PHE A 112 15.06 20.71 2.62
CA PHE A 112 13.85 21.13 1.93
C PHE A 112 13.40 22.47 2.47
N ARG A 113 12.81 23.29 1.61
CA ARG A 113 12.18 24.56 1.99
C ARG A 113 10.69 24.53 1.70
N PHE A 114 9.90 24.90 2.71
CA PHE A 114 8.45 25.04 2.62
C PHE A 114 7.96 26.19 3.50
N ALA A 115 7.11 27.08 2.96
CA ALA A 115 6.49 28.20 3.68
C ALA A 115 7.52 29.03 4.47
N GLY A 116 8.64 29.39 3.85
CA GLY A 116 9.72 30.17 4.45
C GLY A 116 10.63 29.42 5.43
N ASN A 117 10.36 28.15 5.70
CA ASN A 117 11.15 27.35 6.64
C ASN A 117 12.00 26.32 5.91
N THR A 118 13.31 26.30 6.21
CA THR A 118 14.24 25.24 5.78
C THR A 118 14.29 24.14 6.83
N PHE A 119 14.22 22.88 6.40
CA PHE A 119 14.24 21.72 7.29
C PHE A 119 14.94 20.51 6.65
N ARG A 120 15.36 19.59 7.49
CA ARG A 120 15.97 18.32 7.07
C ARG A 120 15.10 17.13 7.42
N VAL A 121 15.27 16.07 6.64
CA VAL A 121 14.64 14.77 6.87
C VAL A 121 15.71 13.72 7.21
N PHE A 122 15.30 12.59 7.79
CA PHE A 122 16.17 11.42 7.89
C PHE A 122 16.29 10.80 6.49
N ASN A 123 17.46 10.96 5.88
CA ASN A 123 17.75 10.51 4.52
C ASN A 123 17.98 8.99 4.52
N SER A 124 16.90 8.21 4.62
CA SER A 124 16.95 6.74 4.63
C SER A 124 17.21 6.11 3.25
N ARG A 125 17.04 6.90 2.21
CA ARG A 125 17.29 6.55 0.79
C ARG A 125 17.40 7.83 -0.05
N PRO A 126 18.15 7.83 -1.14
CA PRO A 126 18.21 8.98 -2.03
C PRO A 126 16.83 9.28 -2.63
N LEU A 127 16.49 10.57 -2.72
CA LEU A 127 15.35 11.02 -3.50
C LEU A 127 15.82 11.14 -4.96
N PRO A 128 15.19 10.43 -5.90
CA PRO A 128 15.56 10.54 -7.31
C PRO A 128 15.28 11.95 -7.84
N GLU A 129 15.85 12.25 -8.97
CA GLU A 129 15.53 13.45 -9.74
C GLU A 129 14.15 13.29 -10.39
N GLY A 130 13.40 14.40 -10.45
CA GLY A 130 12.07 14.41 -11.01
C GLY A 130 11.25 15.60 -10.53
N LYS A 131 10.06 15.73 -11.09
CA LYS A 131 9.13 16.82 -10.74
C LYS A 131 8.31 16.48 -9.53
N ILE A 132 8.36 17.32 -8.49
CA ILE A 132 7.48 17.18 -7.31
C ILE A 132 6.05 17.57 -7.73
N LYS A 133 5.11 16.68 -7.46
CA LYS A 133 3.70 16.83 -7.86
C LYS A 133 2.80 17.14 -6.68
N ASP A 134 1.60 17.61 -7.01
CA ASP A 134 0.49 17.74 -6.07
C ASP A 134 0.12 16.38 -5.46
N GLY A 135 -0.33 16.40 -4.20
CA GLY A 135 -0.48 15.22 -3.37
C GLY A 135 0.69 15.00 -2.39
N THR A 136 1.80 15.72 -2.59
CA THR A 136 2.86 15.85 -1.59
C THR A 136 2.28 16.41 -0.30
N ASN A 137 2.66 15.84 0.85
CA ASN A 137 2.09 16.23 2.13
C ASN A 137 3.00 15.89 3.31
N PHE A 138 2.79 16.57 4.44
CA PHE A 138 3.24 16.08 5.72
C PHE A 138 2.13 15.28 6.40
N ALA A 139 2.48 14.12 6.97
CA ALA A 139 1.55 13.28 7.71
C ALA A 139 2.16 12.83 9.04
N GLN A 140 1.32 12.82 10.09
CA GLN A 140 1.74 12.39 11.42
C GLN A 140 1.34 10.94 11.68
N ASP A 141 2.25 10.16 12.28
CA ASP A 141 1.92 8.82 12.76
C ASP A 141 1.24 8.86 14.15
N ALA A 142 0.72 7.71 14.59
CA ALA A 142 0.06 7.58 15.90
C ALA A 142 0.99 7.84 17.11
N ARG A 143 2.30 7.95 16.90
CA ARG A 143 3.31 8.27 17.92
C ARG A 143 3.65 9.76 17.97
N GLY A 144 3.08 10.56 17.06
CA GLY A 144 3.36 11.99 16.93
C GLY A 144 4.57 12.32 16.05
N ASN A 145 5.17 11.35 15.34
CA ASN A 145 6.25 11.63 14.41
C ASN A 145 5.70 12.14 13.08
N TRP A 146 6.33 13.18 12.54
CA TRP A 146 5.99 13.72 11.24
C TRP A 146 6.83 13.11 10.12
N PHE A 147 6.17 12.86 9.01
CA PHE A 147 6.76 12.35 7.78
C PHE A 147 6.41 13.27 6.62
N LEU A 148 7.37 13.52 5.76
CA LEU A 148 7.17 14.14 4.46
C LEU A 148 6.97 13.03 3.42
N ASN A 149 5.82 13.01 2.79
CA ASN A 149 5.50 12.14 1.66
C ASN A 149 5.63 12.97 0.38
N ILE A 150 6.64 12.69 -0.43
CA ILE A 150 6.92 13.40 -1.68
C ILE A 150 6.36 12.57 -2.83
N VAL A 151 5.42 13.12 -3.56
CA VAL A 151 4.97 12.58 -4.83
C VAL A 151 5.89 13.11 -5.92
N ILE A 152 6.62 12.23 -6.59
CA ILE A 152 7.57 12.58 -7.62
C ILE A 152 7.21 11.92 -8.94
N GLU A 153 7.23 12.72 -10.00
CA GLU A 153 7.08 12.26 -11.38
C GLU A 153 8.46 12.13 -12.00
N MET A 154 8.74 10.95 -12.53
CA MET A 154 9.99 10.58 -13.18
C MET A 154 9.68 10.07 -14.59
N PRO A 155 10.68 10.03 -15.49
CA PRO A 155 10.54 9.34 -16.76
C PRO A 155 10.05 7.89 -16.56
N ASP A 156 9.31 7.39 -17.53
CA ASP A 156 8.89 5.98 -17.50
C ASP A 156 10.09 5.09 -17.79
N VAL A 157 10.19 4.00 -17.05
CA VAL A 157 11.20 2.96 -17.31
C VAL A 157 10.61 2.02 -18.36
N PRO A 158 11.28 1.81 -19.50
CA PRO A 158 10.79 0.89 -20.52
C PRO A 158 10.70 -0.52 -19.97
N ALA A 159 9.68 -1.26 -20.42
CA ALA A 159 9.54 -2.66 -20.04
C ALA A 159 10.73 -3.48 -20.57
N ARG A 160 11.27 -4.32 -19.69
CA ARG A 160 12.33 -5.26 -20.09
C ARG A 160 11.76 -6.38 -20.96
N PRO A 161 12.53 -6.89 -21.93
CA PRO A 161 12.15 -8.13 -22.62
C PRO A 161 11.94 -9.25 -21.62
N VAL A 162 10.85 -10.01 -21.75
CA VAL A 162 10.54 -11.10 -20.82
C VAL A 162 11.40 -12.32 -21.15
N ARG A 163 12.47 -12.53 -20.40
CA ARG A 163 13.36 -13.70 -20.49
C ARG A 163 13.13 -14.67 -19.33
N SER A 164 12.71 -14.16 -18.18
CA SER A 164 12.45 -14.91 -16.97
C SER A 164 11.07 -14.57 -16.41
N GLY A 165 10.34 -15.58 -15.91
CA GLY A 165 9.03 -15.36 -15.32
C GLY A 165 8.79 -16.22 -14.10
N VAL A 166 8.03 -15.70 -13.14
CA VAL A 166 7.67 -16.40 -11.91
C VAL A 166 6.19 -16.26 -11.60
N GLY A 167 5.57 -17.37 -11.18
CA GLY A 167 4.25 -17.39 -10.54
C GLY A 167 4.43 -17.44 -9.03
N ILE A 168 3.59 -16.72 -8.30
CA ILE A 168 3.65 -16.60 -6.84
C ILE A 168 2.30 -16.96 -6.24
N ASP A 169 2.28 -18.04 -5.46
CA ASP A 169 1.16 -18.43 -4.60
C ASP A 169 1.38 -17.85 -3.19
N LEU A 170 0.40 -17.09 -2.67
CA LEU A 170 0.49 -16.43 -1.36
C LEU A 170 -0.19 -17.27 -0.30
N GLY A 171 0.55 -17.65 0.74
CA GLY A 171 0.10 -18.56 1.78
C GLY A 171 0.25 -18.04 3.21
N LEU A 172 -0.32 -18.81 4.17
CA LEU A 172 -0.18 -18.54 5.61
C LEU A 172 0.89 -19.42 6.29
N LYS A 173 1.18 -20.60 5.75
CA LYS A 173 2.27 -21.46 6.23
C LYS A 173 3.60 -20.86 5.75
N ASP A 174 3.80 -20.86 4.45
CA ASP A 174 4.82 -20.09 3.79
C ASP A 174 4.21 -18.77 3.33
N PHE A 175 4.95 -17.67 3.42
CA PHE A 175 4.45 -16.34 3.01
C PHE A 175 4.14 -16.32 1.51
N ALA A 176 5.02 -16.95 0.74
CA ALA A 176 4.86 -17.13 -0.69
C ALA A 176 5.60 -18.40 -1.16
N THR A 177 5.03 -19.07 -2.14
CA THR A 177 5.68 -20.17 -2.87
C THR A 177 5.85 -19.76 -4.31
N LEU A 178 7.06 -19.90 -4.84
CA LEU A 178 7.42 -19.55 -6.20
C LEU A 178 7.27 -20.76 -7.14
N SER A 179 6.95 -20.50 -8.40
CA SER A 179 6.91 -21.54 -9.44
C SER A 179 8.27 -22.20 -9.71
N THR A 180 9.37 -21.63 -9.19
CA THR A 180 10.71 -22.21 -9.18
C THR A 180 10.91 -23.28 -8.13
N GLY A 181 9.93 -23.51 -7.25
CA GLY A 181 10.03 -24.42 -6.09
C GLY A 181 10.49 -23.75 -4.80
N GLU A 182 10.96 -22.52 -4.85
CA GLU A 182 11.39 -21.75 -3.67
C GLU A 182 10.20 -21.42 -2.76
N LYS A 183 10.32 -21.71 -1.46
CA LYS A 183 9.33 -21.39 -0.43
C LYS A 183 9.88 -20.32 0.50
N LEU A 184 9.15 -19.23 0.63
CA LEU A 184 9.52 -18.07 1.43
C LEU A 184 8.80 -18.15 2.77
N PRO A 185 9.53 -18.20 3.90
CA PRO A 185 8.92 -18.42 5.21
C PRO A 185 8.01 -17.25 5.63
N ASN A 186 6.97 -17.58 6.36
CA ASN A 186 6.10 -16.58 7.00
C ASN A 186 6.62 -16.28 8.40
N ASP A 187 7.21 -15.10 8.58
CA ASP A 187 7.81 -14.67 9.84
C ASP A 187 6.81 -14.44 10.98
N GLN A 188 5.50 -14.39 10.69
CA GLN A 188 4.43 -14.23 11.69
C GLN A 188 4.74 -13.09 12.70
N PHE A 189 5.01 -11.90 12.20
CA PHE A 189 5.49 -10.74 12.98
C PHE A 189 4.59 -10.39 14.18
N ASP A 190 3.25 -10.45 14.01
CA ASP A 190 2.30 -10.18 15.09
C ASP A 190 2.34 -11.28 16.16
N ARG A 191 2.51 -12.55 15.75
CA ARG A 191 2.60 -13.68 16.68
C ARG A 191 3.86 -13.60 17.52
N ARG A 192 5.03 -13.29 16.91
CA ARG A 192 6.30 -13.10 17.63
C ARG A 192 6.24 -11.95 18.63
N ALA A 193 5.44 -10.91 18.36
CA ALA A 193 5.29 -9.76 19.25
C ALA A 193 4.14 -9.91 20.25
N ALA A 194 3.25 -10.91 20.09
CA ALA A 194 1.98 -11.02 20.81
C ALA A 194 2.16 -11.05 22.34
N GLU A 195 3.13 -11.79 22.84
CA GLU A 195 3.40 -11.88 24.29
C GLU A 195 3.84 -10.56 24.88
N LYS A 196 4.81 -9.87 24.24
CA LYS A 196 5.30 -8.55 24.66
C LYS A 196 4.19 -7.52 24.65
N LEU A 197 3.34 -7.56 23.62
CA LEU A 197 2.20 -6.67 23.47
C LEU A 197 1.14 -6.93 24.55
N ALA A 198 0.78 -8.19 24.80
CA ALA A 198 -0.17 -8.58 25.81
C ALA A 198 0.32 -8.22 27.23
N LYS A 199 1.62 -8.42 27.53
CA LYS A 199 2.23 -8.01 28.78
C LYS A 199 2.16 -6.49 28.99
N ALA A 200 2.47 -5.70 27.95
CA ALA A 200 2.39 -4.25 27.99
C ALA A 200 0.94 -3.74 28.16
N GLN A 201 -0.03 -4.38 27.55
CA GLN A 201 -1.45 -4.06 27.65
C GLN A 201 -1.99 -4.38 29.04
N ARG A 202 -1.72 -5.58 29.59
CA ARG A 202 -2.10 -5.99 30.93
C ARG A 202 -1.50 -5.08 32.00
N ALA A 203 -0.23 -4.72 31.84
CA ALA A 203 0.45 -3.77 32.74
C ALA A 203 -0.01 -2.31 32.55
N ARG A 204 -1.05 -2.04 31.75
CA ARG A 204 -1.59 -0.70 31.45
C ARG A 204 -0.51 0.32 31.08
N LYS A 205 0.56 -0.12 30.40
CA LYS A 205 1.64 0.76 29.96
C LYS A 205 1.10 1.91 29.13
N HIS A 206 1.80 3.05 29.18
CA HIS A 206 1.40 4.26 28.47
C HIS A 206 1.12 3.99 26.98
N LYS A 207 0.07 4.59 26.44
CA LYS A 207 -0.39 4.41 25.03
C LYS A 207 0.75 4.55 24.01
N ARG A 208 1.71 5.46 24.25
CA ARG A 208 2.89 5.63 23.39
C ARG A 208 3.78 4.37 23.36
N HIS A 209 3.92 3.66 24.47
CA HIS A 209 4.71 2.43 24.52
C HIS A 209 4.04 1.32 23.69
N ILE A 210 2.75 1.14 23.84
CA ILE A 210 1.96 0.18 23.06
C ILE A 210 2.02 0.53 21.56
N ALA A 211 1.84 1.80 21.21
CA ALA A 211 1.97 2.27 19.83
C ALA A 211 3.38 2.03 19.24
N LYS A 212 4.44 2.13 20.07
CA LYS A 212 5.81 1.81 19.67
C LYS A 212 5.99 0.32 19.35
N LEU A 213 5.36 -0.57 20.13
CA LEU A 213 5.41 -2.02 19.87
C LEU A 213 4.70 -2.36 18.56
N HIS A 214 3.48 -1.87 18.34
CA HIS A 214 2.77 -2.04 17.07
C HIS A 214 3.57 -1.49 15.87
N ALA A 215 4.19 -0.32 16.02
CA ALA A 215 5.00 0.25 14.96
C ALA A 215 6.25 -0.58 14.64
N LYS A 216 6.89 -1.22 15.64
CA LYS A 216 8.01 -2.14 15.39
C LYS A 216 7.57 -3.32 14.53
N VAL A 217 6.43 -3.92 14.86
CA VAL A 217 5.87 -5.04 14.08
C VAL A 217 5.56 -4.61 12.65
N ALA A 218 4.84 -3.50 12.49
CA ALA A 218 4.50 -2.97 11.17
C ALA A 218 5.74 -2.64 10.32
N ASN A 219 6.78 -2.06 10.94
CA ASN A 219 8.02 -1.72 10.25
C ASN A 219 8.81 -2.98 9.85
N ALA A 220 8.92 -3.99 10.72
CA ALA A 220 9.60 -5.25 10.40
C ALA A 220 8.92 -5.98 9.24
N ARG A 221 7.58 -6.05 9.26
CA ARG A 221 6.79 -6.60 8.15
C ARG A 221 7.01 -5.81 6.86
N ALA A 222 6.97 -4.49 6.92
CA ALA A 222 7.17 -3.64 5.76
C ALA A 222 8.59 -3.81 5.18
N ASP A 223 9.63 -3.89 6.03
CA ASP A 223 11.02 -4.11 5.62
C ASP A 223 11.18 -5.45 4.90
N PHE A 224 10.66 -6.54 5.49
CA PHE A 224 10.64 -7.85 4.87
C PHE A 224 10.00 -7.81 3.47
N GLN A 225 8.78 -7.26 3.38
CA GLN A 225 8.06 -7.17 2.11
C GLN A 225 8.76 -6.28 1.09
N HIS A 226 9.42 -5.20 1.53
CA HIS A 226 10.19 -4.33 0.64
C HIS A 226 11.43 -5.03 0.08
N LYS A 227 12.16 -5.79 0.91
CA LYS A 227 13.33 -6.56 0.50
C LYS A 227 12.94 -7.67 -0.47
N LEU A 228 11.93 -8.45 -0.12
CA LEU A 228 11.42 -9.52 -0.95
C LEU A 228 10.91 -9.01 -2.31
N ALA A 229 10.09 -7.95 -2.32
CA ALA A 229 9.60 -7.38 -3.56
C ALA A 229 10.72 -6.80 -4.43
N LEU A 230 11.79 -6.27 -3.82
CA LEU A 230 12.94 -5.78 -4.57
C LEU A 230 13.76 -6.92 -5.16
N ASP A 231 13.97 -8.00 -4.43
CA ASP A 231 14.64 -9.20 -4.90
C ASP A 231 13.92 -9.81 -6.11
N LEU A 232 12.61 -10.01 -5.99
CA LEU A 232 11.79 -10.61 -7.05
C LEU A 232 11.81 -9.77 -8.35
N VAL A 233 11.66 -8.44 -8.27
CA VAL A 233 11.68 -7.59 -9.47
C VAL A 233 13.07 -7.46 -10.12
N ARG A 234 14.15 -7.81 -9.38
CA ARG A 234 15.50 -7.88 -9.93
C ARG A 234 15.78 -9.22 -10.63
N ARG A 235 15.20 -10.31 -10.09
CA ARG A 235 15.40 -11.68 -10.59
C ARG A 235 14.52 -12.00 -11.80
N PHE A 236 13.31 -11.46 -11.85
CA PHE A 236 12.32 -11.83 -12.84
C PHE A 236 11.81 -10.63 -13.63
N ASP A 237 11.66 -10.84 -14.95
CA ASP A 237 11.11 -9.84 -15.86
C ASP A 237 9.58 -9.85 -15.89
N TYR A 238 8.99 -11.02 -15.59
CA TYR A 238 7.55 -11.22 -15.51
C TYR A 238 7.18 -11.88 -14.17
N ILE A 239 6.23 -11.26 -13.45
CA ILE A 239 5.79 -11.70 -12.14
C ILE A 239 4.26 -11.79 -12.12
N ALA A 240 3.73 -13.02 -12.06
CA ALA A 240 2.31 -13.29 -11.87
C ALA A 240 2.03 -13.63 -10.40
N VAL A 241 1.03 -12.98 -9.78
CA VAL A 241 0.65 -13.23 -8.37
C VAL A 241 -0.82 -13.57 -8.28
N GLY A 242 -1.17 -14.60 -7.52
CA GLY A 242 -2.55 -14.95 -7.24
C GLY A 242 -3.31 -13.84 -6.51
N ASN A 243 -4.56 -13.61 -6.91
CA ASN A 243 -5.40 -12.55 -6.35
C ASN A 243 -6.14 -12.96 -5.07
N VAL A 244 -5.49 -13.76 -4.21
CA VAL A 244 -6.08 -14.26 -2.96
C VAL A 244 -6.95 -13.20 -2.26
N SER A 245 -8.21 -13.55 -2.01
CA SER A 245 -9.16 -12.62 -1.38
C SER A 245 -8.91 -12.53 0.13
N ALA A 246 -8.00 -11.63 0.54
CA ALA A 246 -7.76 -11.34 1.94
C ALA A 246 -9.05 -10.92 2.68
N ALA A 247 -9.97 -10.22 2.00
CA ALA A 247 -11.24 -9.78 2.58
C ALA A 247 -12.17 -10.94 2.92
N LYS A 248 -12.23 -11.99 2.08
CA LYS A 248 -13.01 -13.21 2.38
C LYS A 248 -12.40 -13.98 3.54
N LEU A 249 -11.07 -14.18 3.54
CA LEU A 249 -10.36 -14.90 4.59
C LEU A 249 -10.34 -14.16 5.94
N ALA A 250 -10.35 -12.82 5.93
CA ALA A 250 -10.44 -12.00 7.13
C ALA A 250 -11.79 -12.14 7.88
N ARG A 251 -12.79 -12.77 7.28
CA ARG A 251 -14.07 -13.11 7.94
C ARG A 251 -14.06 -14.47 8.64
N THR A 252 -12.94 -15.19 8.54
CA THR A 252 -12.76 -16.52 9.12
C THR A 252 -11.92 -16.47 10.40
N ARG A 253 -11.73 -17.63 11.06
CA ARG A 253 -10.82 -17.77 12.21
C ARG A 253 -9.35 -17.43 11.87
N MET A 254 -9.00 -17.36 10.59
CA MET A 254 -7.66 -17.00 10.10
C MET A 254 -7.43 -15.48 9.99
N ALA A 255 -8.41 -14.65 10.33
CA ALA A 255 -8.35 -13.18 10.17
C ALA A 255 -7.05 -12.57 10.68
N LYS A 256 -6.60 -12.94 11.88
CA LYS A 256 -5.36 -12.41 12.47
C LYS A 256 -4.13 -12.73 11.62
N SER A 257 -4.01 -13.97 11.15
CA SER A 257 -2.90 -14.41 10.30
C SER A 257 -2.92 -13.74 8.93
N VAL A 258 -4.11 -13.54 8.36
CA VAL A 258 -4.30 -12.83 7.08
C VAL A 258 -3.89 -11.36 7.20
N TYR A 259 -4.28 -10.69 8.29
CA TYR A 259 -3.84 -9.30 8.55
C TYR A 259 -2.34 -9.23 8.81
N ASP A 260 -1.76 -10.22 9.49
CA ASP A 260 -0.31 -10.29 9.71
C ASP A 260 0.44 -10.49 8.39
N ALA A 261 0.01 -11.36 7.50
CA ALA A 261 0.61 -11.55 6.19
C ALA A 261 0.55 -10.27 5.32
N SER A 262 -0.54 -9.50 5.42
CA SER A 262 -0.72 -8.22 4.69
C SER A 262 -0.45 -8.34 3.18
N TRP A 263 -0.98 -9.36 2.52
CA TRP A 263 -0.74 -9.67 1.10
C TRP A 263 -1.06 -8.53 0.15
N SER A 264 -2.12 -7.76 0.39
CA SER A 264 -2.45 -6.58 -0.43
C SER A 264 -1.30 -5.56 -0.43
N SER A 265 -0.71 -5.30 0.75
CA SER A 265 0.45 -4.41 0.88
C SER A 265 1.69 -4.94 0.15
N PHE A 266 1.88 -6.26 0.11
CA PHE A 266 2.96 -6.89 -0.64
C PHE A 266 2.74 -6.78 -2.16
N ARG A 267 1.53 -7.08 -2.65
CA ARG A 267 1.17 -6.90 -4.07
C ARG A 267 1.36 -5.45 -4.53
N ASP A 268 0.95 -4.48 -3.71
CA ASP A 268 1.19 -3.06 -4.01
C ASP A 268 2.69 -2.75 -4.13
N LYS A 269 3.53 -3.33 -3.24
CA LYS A 269 4.98 -3.16 -3.31
C LYS A 269 5.58 -3.77 -4.57
N LEU A 270 5.13 -4.96 -4.95
CA LEU A 270 5.53 -5.60 -6.21
C LEU A 270 5.15 -4.74 -7.41
N ARG A 271 3.89 -4.27 -7.46
CA ARG A 271 3.37 -3.49 -8.58
C ARG A 271 4.20 -2.23 -8.85
N TYR A 272 4.40 -1.37 -7.84
CA TYR A 272 5.14 -0.14 -8.10
C TYR A 272 6.64 -0.36 -8.31
N LYS A 273 7.21 -1.40 -7.67
CA LYS A 273 8.62 -1.75 -7.90
C LYS A 273 8.83 -2.38 -9.28
N ALA A 274 7.91 -3.21 -9.76
CA ALA A 274 7.97 -3.74 -11.11
C ALA A 274 8.01 -2.61 -12.14
N ILE A 275 7.10 -1.63 -12.05
CA ILE A 275 7.09 -0.43 -12.90
C ILE A 275 8.44 0.30 -12.80
N ALA A 276 8.97 0.49 -11.58
CA ALA A 276 10.23 1.21 -11.36
C ALA A 276 11.47 0.47 -11.88
N HIS A 277 11.38 -0.83 -12.11
CA HIS A 277 12.49 -1.67 -12.60
C HIS A 277 12.24 -2.22 -14.02
N GLY A 278 11.15 -1.81 -14.69
CA GLY A 278 10.80 -2.28 -16.03
C GLY A 278 10.35 -3.74 -16.07
N ALA A 279 10.00 -4.35 -14.93
CA ALA A 279 9.40 -5.69 -14.90
C ALA A 279 7.90 -5.61 -15.12
N THR A 280 7.32 -6.66 -15.69
CA THR A 280 5.87 -6.81 -15.85
C THR A 280 5.29 -7.47 -14.60
N PHE A 281 4.25 -6.88 -14.03
CA PHE A 281 3.53 -7.40 -12.86
C PHE A 281 2.05 -7.61 -13.20
N GLU A 282 1.52 -8.78 -12.89
CA GLU A 282 0.12 -9.12 -13.11
C GLU A 282 -0.49 -9.81 -11.89
N GLU A 283 -1.71 -9.41 -11.52
CA GLU A 283 -2.55 -10.14 -10.58
C GLU A 283 -3.51 -11.03 -11.38
N VAL A 284 -3.42 -12.33 -11.15
CA VAL A 284 -4.21 -13.33 -11.88
C VAL A 284 -5.22 -14.00 -10.97
N ASP A 285 -6.32 -14.47 -11.55
CA ASP A 285 -7.29 -15.28 -10.82
C ASP A 285 -6.67 -16.63 -10.44
N GLU A 286 -6.53 -16.85 -9.12
CA GLU A 286 -5.99 -18.09 -8.58
C GLU A 286 -7.02 -19.20 -8.43
N SER A 287 -8.26 -19.00 -8.86
CA SER A 287 -9.34 -19.99 -8.76
C SER A 287 -8.90 -21.33 -9.34
N ARG A 288 -9.00 -22.38 -8.52
CA ARG A 288 -8.59 -23.77 -8.85
C ARG A 288 -7.10 -23.97 -9.11
N SER A 289 -6.23 -23.00 -8.88
CA SER A 289 -4.77 -23.15 -9.09
C SER A 289 -4.19 -24.35 -8.32
N THR A 290 -4.66 -24.60 -7.10
CA THR A 290 -4.26 -25.74 -6.27
C THR A 290 -4.86 -27.08 -6.71
N GLN A 291 -5.90 -27.08 -7.56
CA GLN A 291 -6.69 -28.26 -7.93
C GLN A 291 -6.43 -28.74 -9.36
N SER A 292 -5.96 -27.85 -10.24
CA SER A 292 -5.60 -28.20 -11.61
C SER A 292 -4.18 -28.74 -11.64
N CYS A 293 -3.96 -29.81 -12.39
CA CYS A 293 -2.61 -30.35 -12.58
C CYS A 293 -1.77 -29.39 -13.44
N SER A 294 -0.64 -28.92 -12.94
CA SER A 294 0.24 -28.03 -13.68
C SER A 294 0.96 -28.71 -14.85
N SER A 295 1.04 -30.05 -14.87
CA SER A 295 1.66 -30.82 -15.95
C SER A 295 0.71 -31.08 -17.11
N CYS A 296 -0.45 -31.72 -16.86
CA CYS A 296 -1.38 -32.11 -17.95
C CYS A 296 -2.62 -31.21 -18.07
N GLY A 297 -2.83 -30.25 -17.13
CA GLY A 297 -3.99 -29.36 -17.16
C GLY A 297 -5.31 -29.98 -16.65
N SER A 298 -5.32 -31.27 -16.28
CA SER A 298 -6.52 -31.96 -15.78
C SER A 298 -7.10 -31.23 -14.56
N LYS A 299 -8.41 -31.02 -14.57
CA LYS A 299 -9.19 -30.43 -13.48
C LYS A 299 -10.01 -31.46 -12.71
N ASP A 300 -10.03 -32.71 -13.17
CA ASP A 300 -10.94 -33.75 -12.70
C ASP A 300 -10.24 -34.87 -11.93
N SER A 301 -8.97 -34.67 -11.56
CA SER A 301 -8.23 -35.62 -10.72
C SER A 301 -9.01 -35.91 -9.43
N THR A 302 -9.24 -37.21 -9.16
CA THR A 302 -9.95 -37.68 -7.95
C THR A 302 -9.18 -37.41 -6.68
N THR A 303 -7.87 -37.35 -6.77
CA THR A 303 -6.91 -37.15 -5.66
C THR A 303 -6.61 -35.69 -5.38
N ARG A 304 -7.13 -34.76 -6.18
CA ARG A 304 -6.91 -33.32 -5.98
C ARG A 304 -7.43 -32.81 -4.63
N PRO A 305 -6.76 -31.82 -4.01
CA PRO A 305 -7.24 -31.23 -2.77
C PRO A 305 -8.57 -30.51 -2.98
N LYS A 306 -9.62 -30.89 -2.23
CA LYS A 306 -10.96 -30.31 -2.32
C LYS A 306 -11.42 -29.76 -0.98
N GLY A 307 -12.09 -28.60 -1.00
CA GLY A 307 -12.74 -28.02 0.17
C GLY A 307 -11.79 -27.74 1.34
N ILE A 308 -12.35 -27.64 2.54
CA ILE A 308 -11.59 -27.35 3.77
C ILE A 308 -10.67 -28.51 4.14
N ALA A 309 -11.09 -29.74 3.95
CA ALA A 309 -10.26 -30.94 4.20
C ALA A 309 -9.01 -30.96 3.32
N GLY A 310 -9.12 -30.51 2.07
CA GLY A 310 -8.01 -30.39 1.13
C GLY A 310 -6.94 -29.38 1.55
N LEU A 311 -7.22 -28.49 2.47
CA LEU A 311 -6.20 -27.55 2.99
C LEU A 311 -5.04 -28.25 3.72
N ARG A 312 -5.27 -29.46 4.24
CA ARG A 312 -4.25 -30.29 4.91
C ARG A 312 -3.40 -31.11 3.92
N VAL A 313 -3.92 -31.33 2.71
CA VAL A 313 -3.21 -32.09 1.67
C VAL A 313 -2.09 -31.23 1.12
N ARG A 314 -0.84 -31.65 1.29
CA ARG A 314 0.35 -30.93 0.83
C ARG A 314 0.89 -31.50 -0.47
N GLU A 315 0.77 -32.81 -0.62
CA GLU A 315 1.19 -33.54 -1.82
C GLU A 315 0.03 -34.36 -2.37
N TRP A 316 -0.08 -34.44 -3.68
CA TRP A 316 -1.10 -35.21 -4.36
C TRP A 316 -0.62 -35.67 -5.73
N ALA A 317 -0.99 -36.90 -6.13
CA ALA A 317 -0.68 -37.42 -7.44
C ALA A 317 -1.85 -37.18 -8.40
N CYS A 318 -1.58 -36.69 -9.60
CA CYS A 318 -2.61 -36.52 -10.61
C CYS A 318 -3.10 -37.86 -11.15
N SER A 319 -4.40 -38.15 -11.07
CA SER A 319 -4.96 -39.40 -11.61
C SER A 319 -4.94 -39.47 -13.15
N GLY A 320 -4.75 -38.32 -13.85
CA GLY A 320 -4.67 -38.29 -15.29
C GLY A 320 -3.29 -38.51 -15.89
N CYS A 321 -2.21 -38.09 -15.21
CA CYS A 321 -0.84 -38.21 -15.72
C CYS A 321 0.17 -38.83 -14.72
N GLY A 322 -0.27 -39.18 -13.51
CA GLY A 322 0.57 -39.81 -12.49
C GLY A 322 1.56 -38.88 -11.79
N VAL A 323 1.73 -37.63 -12.23
CA VAL A 323 2.71 -36.71 -11.64
C VAL A 323 2.32 -36.36 -10.21
N VAL A 324 3.29 -36.45 -9.30
CA VAL A 324 3.15 -36.01 -7.90
C VAL A 324 3.45 -34.53 -7.80
N HIS A 325 2.55 -33.81 -7.16
CA HIS A 325 2.64 -32.36 -6.98
C HIS A 325 2.77 -31.98 -5.51
N ASP A 326 3.70 -31.09 -5.19
CA ASP A 326 3.52 -30.20 -4.05
C ASP A 326 2.39 -29.21 -4.38
N ARG A 327 1.40 -29.13 -3.51
CA ARG A 327 0.18 -28.34 -3.77
C ARG A 327 0.47 -26.88 -4.04
N ASP A 328 1.36 -26.26 -3.25
CA ASP A 328 1.63 -24.84 -3.28
C ASP A 328 2.54 -24.50 -4.49
N ILE A 329 3.49 -25.37 -4.85
CA ILE A 329 4.30 -25.26 -6.09
C ILE A 329 3.41 -25.45 -7.33
N ASN A 330 2.51 -26.43 -7.31
CA ASN A 330 1.55 -26.63 -8.38
C ASN A 330 0.67 -25.39 -8.60
N ALA A 331 0.22 -24.75 -7.52
CA ALA A 331 -0.54 -23.50 -7.59
C ALA A 331 0.28 -22.37 -8.23
N ALA A 332 1.53 -22.21 -7.81
CA ALA A 332 2.41 -21.16 -8.36
C ALA A 332 2.69 -21.37 -9.87
N LEU A 333 2.86 -22.62 -10.32
CA LEU A 333 2.99 -22.96 -11.74
C LEU A 333 1.72 -22.61 -12.53
N ASN A 334 0.55 -22.93 -12.00
CA ASN A 334 -0.73 -22.59 -12.63
C ASN A 334 -0.96 -21.08 -12.67
N ILE A 335 -0.58 -20.33 -11.62
CA ILE A 335 -0.62 -18.87 -11.58
C ILE A 335 0.26 -18.29 -12.70
N LEU A 336 1.48 -18.79 -12.87
CA LEU A 336 2.37 -18.37 -13.96
C LEU A 336 1.75 -18.63 -15.33
N ARG A 337 1.16 -19.81 -15.52
CA ARG A 337 0.48 -20.19 -16.78
C ARG A 337 -0.70 -19.27 -17.08
N CYS A 338 -1.54 -19.00 -16.07
CA CYS A 338 -2.71 -18.12 -16.25
C CYS A 338 -2.28 -16.69 -16.64
N GLY A 339 -1.23 -16.15 -16.02
CA GLY A 339 -0.71 -14.83 -16.38
C GLY A 339 -0.16 -14.78 -17.80
N ARG A 340 0.64 -15.77 -18.19
CA ARG A 340 1.18 -15.83 -19.57
C ARG A 340 0.12 -15.99 -20.65
N ALA A 341 -1.06 -16.49 -20.31
CA ALA A 341 -2.19 -16.63 -21.22
C ALA A 341 -2.99 -15.33 -21.38
N SER A 342 -2.72 -14.29 -20.58
CA SER A 342 -3.40 -13.00 -20.67
C SER A 342 -3.02 -12.25 -21.95
N PRO A 343 -3.99 -11.63 -22.66
CA PRO A 343 -3.70 -10.82 -23.86
C PRO A 343 -2.77 -9.66 -23.51
N GLY A 344 -1.60 -9.59 -24.10
CA GLY A 344 -0.62 -8.53 -23.90
C GLY A 344 0.76 -8.99 -23.41
N VAL A 345 0.87 -10.23 -22.95
CA VAL A 345 2.17 -10.87 -22.66
C VAL A 345 2.53 -11.76 -23.85
N GLY A 346 3.52 -11.37 -24.63
CA GLY A 346 4.03 -12.19 -25.74
C GLY A 346 4.34 -13.62 -25.25
N ILE A 347 3.77 -14.61 -25.91
CA ILE A 347 3.95 -16.02 -25.56
C ILE A 347 5.41 -16.38 -25.83
N LEU A 348 6.23 -16.46 -24.77
CA LEU A 348 7.46 -17.22 -24.84
C LEU A 348 7.09 -18.71 -24.77
N ARG A 349 7.09 -19.38 -25.95
CA ARG A 349 7.13 -20.83 -26.01
C ARG A 349 8.43 -21.28 -25.36
N LEU A 350 8.32 -22.14 -24.34
CA LEU A 350 9.46 -22.94 -23.86
C LEU A 350 9.78 -23.99 -24.89
#